data_65cd357921832dbb972b4fdb586efe43
#
_entry.id   65cd357921832dbb972b4fdb586efe43
#
_cell.length_a   1.000
_cell.length_b   1.000
_cell.length_c   1.000
_cell.angle_alpha   90.00
_cell.angle_beta   90.00
_cell.angle_gamma   90.00
#
_symmetry.space_group_name_H-M   'P 1'
#
loop_
_entity.id
_entity.type
_entity.pdbx_description
1 polymer ?
#
loop_
_entity_poly.entity_id
_entity_poly.type
_entity_poly.pdbx_seq_one_letter_code
_entity_poly.pdbx_strand_id
1 'polypeptide(L)'
;FLCGIWVVGILLLLQQEQKKKRDWIALGIAAVFTLAALLPYAGFDLLSDMGMQYINIEACVYQVPSMAVMTREVILAMIWWAAALLFTLPFLWRVSKKHITLMLAYLAGIASEAIMYCSPTMYASGARVYYLTDLLYLFIILTLAFSLKKKRWRNGFYVGLLVAGVWNLVWQVLF
;
A
#
# COMPACT_ATOMS: atom_id res chain seq x y z
N PHE A 1 -2.01 3.93 -0.30
CA PHE A 1 -0.82 4.31 0.50
C PHE A 1 0.26 3.21 0.55
N LEU A 2 -0.06 1.90 0.63
CA LEU A 2 0.95 0.82 0.60
C LEU A 2 1.91 0.93 -0.60
N CYS A 3 1.39 1.24 -1.79
CA CYS A 3 2.21 1.49 -2.97
C CYS A 3 3.25 2.59 -2.76
N GLY A 4 2.90 3.64 -2.03
CA GLY A 4 3.83 4.73 -1.68
C GLY A 4 5.01 4.23 -0.85
N ILE A 5 4.78 3.32 0.11
CA ILE A 5 5.84 2.69 0.91
C ILE A 5 6.77 1.87 0.00
N TRP A 6 6.23 1.10 -0.94
CA TRP A 6 7.03 0.30 -1.86
C TRP A 6 7.83 1.18 -2.82
N VAL A 7 7.21 2.20 -3.42
CA VAL A 7 7.90 3.12 -4.35
C VAL A 7 9.06 3.82 -3.66
N VAL A 8 8.84 4.45 -2.49
CA VAL A 8 9.93 5.13 -1.78
C VAL A 8 10.99 4.15 -1.29
N GLY A 9 10.58 2.96 -0.88
CA GLY A 9 11.50 1.89 -0.50
C GLY A 9 12.36 1.40 -1.66
N ILE A 10 11.79 1.23 -2.85
CA ILE A 10 12.52 0.93 -4.09
C ILE A 10 13.57 2.02 -4.36
N LEU A 11 13.17 3.31 -4.28
CA LEU A 11 14.08 4.43 -4.48
C LEU A 11 15.24 4.43 -3.47
N LEU A 12 14.97 4.10 -2.21
CA LEU A 12 16.01 3.97 -1.17
C LEU A 12 16.97 2.81 -1.43
N LEU A 13 16.45 1.64 -1.84
CA LEU A 13 17.29 0.49 -2.20
C LEU A 13 18.13 0.79 -3.45
N LEU A 14 17.58 1.50 -4.44
CA LEU A 14 18.31 1.89 -5.65
C LEU A 14 19.46 2.87 -5.35
N GLN A 15 19.38 3.66 -4.29
CA GLN A 15 20.44 4.58 -3.88
C GLN A 15 21.58 3.92 -3.08
N GLN A 16 21.41 2.67 -2.66
CA GLN A 16 22.50 1.95 -1.98
C GLN A 16 23.61 1.57 -2.96
N GLU A 17 24.85 1.91 -2.62
CA GLU A 17 26.01 1.63 -3.47
C GLU A 17 26.33 0.13 -3.51
N GLN A 18 26.27 -0.54 -2.35
CA GLN A 18 26.49 -1.98 -2.24
C GLN A 18 25.17 -2.70 -2.01
N LYS A 19 24.66 -3.35 -3.04
CA LYS A 19 23.43 -4.15 -2.99
C LYS A 19 23.77 -5.63 -2.79
N LYS A 20 23.18 -6.23 -1.76
CA LYS A 20 23.23 -7.67 -1.54
C LYS A 20 22.20 -8.38 -2.42
N LYS A 21 22.39 -9.66 -2.73
CA LYS A 21 21.42 -10.46 -3.50
C LYS A 21 19.98 -10.34 -2.95
N ARG A 22 19.84 -10.26 -1.63
CA ARG A 22 18.54 -10.06 -0.96
C ARG A 22 17.89 -8.71 -1.26
N ASP A 23 18.66 -7.65 -1.59
CA ASP A 23 18.12 -6.33 -1.96
C ASP A 23 17.49 -6.38 -3.35
N TRP A 24 18.11 -7.12 -4.28
CA TRP A 24 17.56 -7.33 -5.61
C TRP A 24 16.26 -8.13 -5.58
N ILE A 25 16.17 -9.17 -4.73
CA ILE A 25 14.95 -9.94 -4.54
C ILE A 25 13.84 -9.04 -3.95
N ALA A 26 14.15 -8.30 -2.88
CA ALA A 26 13.20 -7.39 -2.25
C ALA A 26 12.71 -6.30 -3.22
N LEU A 27 13.59 -5.76 -4.06
CA LEU A 27 13.28 -4.79 -5.10
C LEU A 27 12.35 -5.39 -6.16
N GLY A 28 12.65 -6.61 -6.63
CA GLY A 28 11.81 -7.31 -7.61
C GLY A 28 10.40 -7.57 -7.08
N ILE A 29 10.27 -8.06 -5.84
CA ILE A 29 8.96 -8.31 -5.21
C ILE A 29 8.20 -7.00 -5.01
N ALA A 30 8.85 -5.94 -4.50
CA ALA A 30 8.21 -4.63 -4.32
C ALA A 30 7.75 -4.04 -5.65
N ALA A 31 8.52 -4.20 -6.74
CA ALA A 31 8.14 -3.75 -8.07
C ALA A 31 6.90 -4.51 -8.58
N VAL A 32 6.84 -5.83 -8.38
CA VAL A 32 5.67 -6.64 -8.77
C VAL A 32 4.42 -6.19 -8.01
N PHE A 33 4.49 -6.02 -6.69
CA PHE A 33 3.35 -5.52 -5.91
C PHE A 33 2.92 -4.11 -6.33
N THR A 34 3.89 -3.21 -6.57
CA THR A 34 3.61 -1.84 -7.03
C THR A 34 2.93 -1.84 -8.39
N LEU A 35 3.45 -2.60 -9.35
CA LEU A 35 2.86 -2.70 -10.69
C LEU A 35 1.45 -3.31 -10.63
N ALA A 36 1.27 -4.42 -9.92
CA ALA A 36 -0.02 -5.06 -9.78
C ALA A 36 -1.07 -4.13 -9.14
N ALA A 37 -0.67 -3.27 -8.20
CA ALA A 37 -1.58 -2.31 -7.59
C ALA A 37 -1.87 -1.08 -8.47
N LEU A 38 -0.99 -0.74 -9.42
CA LEU A 38 -1.17 0.42 -10.31
C LEU A 38 -1.84 0.07 -11.65
N LEU A 39 -1.73 -1.19 -12.11
CA LEU A 39 -2.29 -1.63 -13.38
C LEU A 39 -3.81 -1.36 -13.52
N PRO A 40 -4.67 -1.58 -12.51
CA PRO A 40 -6.09 -1.27 -12.61
C PRO A 40 -6.37 0.21 -12.88
N TYR A 41 -5.56 1.11 -12.32
CA TYR A 41 -5.69 2.56 -12.55
C TYR A 41 -5.24 3.00 -13.95
N ALA A 42 -4.45 2.16 -14.63
CA ALA A 42 -4.01 2.40 -16.00
C ALA A 42 -4.97 1.82 -17.07
N GLY A 43 -6.14 1.30 -16.66
CA GLY A 43 -7.15 0.75 -17.56
C GLY A 43 -6.77 -0.61 -18.19
N PHE A 44 -5.81 -1.31 -17.60
CA PHE A 44 -5.49 -2.67 -18.02
C PHE A 44 -6.45 -3.66 -17.36
N ASP A 45 -7.50 -4.03 -18.10
CA ASP A 45 -8.53 -5.01 -17.67
C ASP A 45 -8.02 -6.46 -17.58
N LEU A 46 -6.74 -6.69 -17.90
CA LEU A 46 -6.14 -8.04 -17.87
C LEU A 46 -6.30 -8.73 -16.51
N LEU A 47 -6.40 -7.96 -15.44
CA LEU A 47 -6.61 -8.47 -14.09
C LEU A 47 -8.10 -8.61 -13.74
N SER A 48 -9.00 -7.91 -14.44
CA SER A 48 -10.46 -8.06 -14.23
C SER A 48 -10.93 -9.42 -14.74
N ASP A 49 -10.42 -9.86 -15.91
CA ASP A 49 -10.72 -11.16 -16.48
C ASP A 49 -10.20 -12.33 -15.62
N MET A 50 -9.17 -12.09 -14.80
CA MET A 50 -8.66 -13.07 -13.83
C MET A 50 -9.38 -13.02 -12.47
N GLY A 51 -10.48 -12.26 -12.34
CA GLY A 51 -11.17 -12.06 -11.07
C GLY A 51 -10.41 -11.19 -10.07
N MET A 52 -9.36 -10.51 -10.51
CA MET A 52 -8.53 -9.65 -9.65
C MET A 52 -9.10 -8.22 -9.47
N GLN A 53 -10.31 -7.95 -9.91
CA GLN A 53 -11.05 -6.71 -9.61
C GLN A 53 -11.19 -6.45 -8.10
N TYR A 54 -11.00 -7.47 -7.27
CA TYR A 54 -10.99 -7.40 -5.81
C TYR A 54 -9.62 -7.14 -5.19
N ILE A 55 -8.59 -6.82 -5.97
CA ILE A 55 -7.28 -6.41 -5.42
C ILE A 55 -7.41 -5.07 -4.68
N ASN A 56 -8.43 -4.29 -4.98
CA ASN A 56 -8.77 -3.14 -4.15
C ASN A 56 -9.43 -3.62 -2.84
N ILE A 57 -8.74 -3.44 -1.71
CA ILE A 57 -9.27 -3.81 -0.38
C ILE A 57 -10.65 -3.19 -0.14
N GLU A 58 -10.89 -1.96 -0.58
CA GLU A 58 -12.18 -1.30 -0.45
C GLU A 58 -13.27 -2.11 -1.17
N ALA A 59 -13.03 -2.55 -2.39
CA ALA A 59 -14.00 -3.35 -3.13
C ALA A 59 -14.25 -4.71 -2.46
N CYS A 60 -13.22 -5.37 -1.92
CA CYS A 60 -13.37 -6.62 -1.16
C CYS A 60 -14.24 -6.44 0.08
N VAL A 61 -14.04 -5.35 0.82
CA VAL A 61 -14.73 -5.09 2.09
C VAL A 61 -16.19 -4.72 1.86
N TYR A 62 -16.48 -3.91 0.85
CA TYR A 62 -17.84 -3.44 0.58
C TYR A 62 -18.71 -4.46 -0.16
N GLN A 63 -18.09 -5.44 -0.84
CA GLN A 63 -18.83 -6.42 -1.65
C GLN A 63 -19.00 -7.79 -0.97
N VAL A 64 -18.43 -8.01 0.22
CA VAL A 64 -18.68 -9.24 0.99
C VAL A 64 -19.75 -8.97 2.05
N PRO A 65 -21.04 -9.01 1.68
CA PRO A 65 -22.14 -8.70 2.61
C PRO A 65 -22.37 -9.82 3.64
N SER A 66 -21.79 -10.98 3.46
CA SER A 66 -21.80 -12.06 4.45
C SER A 66 -20.69 -13.05 4.17
N MET A 67 -20.15 -13.70 5.21
CA MET A 67 -19.21 -14.84 5.07
C MET A 67 -19.74 -16.00 4.22
N ALA A 68 -21.02 -15.98 3.87
CA ALA A 68 -21.67 -17.02 3.07
C ALA A 68 -21.27 -17.02 1.59
N VAL A 69 -20.63 -15.96 1.08
CA VAL A 69 -20.22 -15.84 -0.32
C VAL A 69 -18.70 -15.67 -0.42
N MET A 70 -17.94 -16.64 0.12
CA MET A 70 -16.51 -16.72 -0.18
C MET A 70 -16.32 -17.30 -1.59
N THR A 71 -16.30 -16.42 -2.58
CA THR A 71 -15.93 -16.82 -3.94
C THR A 71 -14.42 -17.06 -4.00
N ARG A 72 -13.98 -17.87 -4.97
CA ARG A 72 -12.56 -18.14 -5.23
C ARG A 72 -11.76 -16.84 -5.39
N GLU A 73 -12.37 -15.83 -6.02
CA GLU A 73 -11.77 -14.53 -6.29
C GLU A 73 -11.49 -13.74 -5.00
N VAL A 74 -12.44 -13.75 -4.06
CA VAL A 74 -12.26 -13.11 -2.75
C VAL A 74 -11.12 -13.76 -1.97
N ILE A 75 -11.05 -15.11 -1.98
CA ILE A 75 -9.97 -15.83 -1.31
C ILE A 75 -8.61 -15.46 -1.93
N LEU A 76 -8.51 -15.41 -3.25
CA LEU A 76 -7.27 -15.03 -3.94
C LEU A 76 -6.86 -13.57 -3.61
N ALA A 77 -7.82 -12.65 -3.57
CA ALA A 77 -7.56 -11.27 -3.16
C ALA A 77 -7.09 -11.19 -1.71
N MET A 78 -7.70 -11.93 -0.79
CA MET A 78 -7.26 -11.99 0.62
C MET A 78 -5.84 -12.55 0.74
N ILE A 79 -5.51 -13.62 0.01
CA ILE A 79 -4.15 -14.19 -0.01
C ILE A 79 -3.15 -13.17 -0.55
N TRP A 80 -3.50 -12.47 -1.64
CA TRP A 80 -2.66 -11.42 -2.22
C TRP A 80 -2.36 -10.31 -1.20
N TRP A 81 -3.38 -9.79 -0.54
CA TRP A 81 -3.23 -8.74 0.44
C TRP A 81 -2.47 -9.19 1.68
N ALA A 82 -2.74 -10.39 2.17
CA ALA A 82 -1.96 -10.97 3.26
C ALA A 82 -0.47 -11.09 2.88
N ALA A 83 -0.17 -11.54 1.67
CA ALA A 83 1.20 -11.63 1.17
C ALA A 83 1.85 -10.24 1.06
N ALA A 84 1.12 -9.24 0.56
CA ALA A 84 1.61 -7.85 0.46
C ALA A 84 1.90 -7.24 1.83
N LEU A 85 1.01 -7.42 2.80
CA LEU A 85 1.20 -6.93 4.17
C LEU A 85 2.37 -7.63 4.87
N LEU A 86 2.46 -8.97 4.75
CA LEU A 86 3.55 -9.74 5.34
C LEU A 86 4.90 -9.41 4.69
N PHE A 87 4.94 -9.16 3.38
CA PHE A 87 6.14 -8.74 2.67
C PHE A 87 6.58 -7.33 3.11
N THR A 88 5.64 -6.41 3.29
CA THR A 88 5.94 -5.02 3.63
C THR A 88 6.69 -4.92 4.96
N LEU A 89 6.43 -5.80 5.91
CA LEU A 89 7.08 -5.79 7.22
C LEU A 89 8.61 -5.96 7.13
N PRO A 90 9.17 -7.06 6.57
CA PRO A 90 10.62 -7.23 6.43
C PRO A 90 11.23 -6.23 5.42
N PHE A 91 10.46 -5.82 4.41
CA PHE A 91 10.87 -4.80 3.47
C PHE A 91 11.10 -3.46 4.16
N LEU A 92 10.12 -3.00 4.95
CA LEU A 92 10.18 -1.76 5.72
C LEU A 92 11.33 -1.81 6.74
N TRP A 93 11.50 -2.92 7.47
CA TRP A 93 12.61 -3.13 8.38
C TRP A 93 13.97 -2.94 7.71
N ARG A 94 14.10 -3.43 6.49
CA ARG A 94 15.34 -3.33 5.72
C ARG A 94 15.59 -1.92 5.24
N VAL A 95 14.58 -1.28 4.68
CA VAL A 95 14.66 0.06 4.07
C VAL A 95 14.84 1.14 5.13
N SER A 96 14.17 1.00 6.27
CA SER A 96 14.23 1.94 7.39
C SER A 96 15.50 1.83 8.24
N LYS A 97 16.44 0.95 7.88
CA LYS A 97 17.66 0.69 8.66
C LYS A 97 17.38 0.35 10.11
N LYS A 98 16.35 -0.46 10.36
CA LYS A 98 15.93 -0.94 11.67
C LYS A 98 15.28 0.13 12.57
N HIS A 99 14.67 1.17 12.03
CA HIS A 99 13.87 2.10 12.82
C HIS A 99 12.58 1.44 13.32
N ILE A 100 12.58 1.08 14.59
CA ILE A 100 11.46 0.36 15.24
C ILE A 100 10.17 1.18 15.21
N THR A 101 10.26 2.51 15.27
CA THR A 101 9.10 3.42 15.23
C THR A 101 8.28 3.25 13.95
N LEU A 102 8.93 3.06 12.79
CA LEU A 102 8.23 2.86 11.53
C LEU A 102 7.55 1.49 11.47
N MET A 103 8.16 0.49 12.10
CA MET A 103 7.56 -0.85 12.23
C MET A 103 6.32 -0.80 13.12
N LEU A 104 6.42 -0.10 14.27
CA LEU A 104 5.29 0.08 15.18
C LEU A 104 4.15 0.87 14.51
N ALA A 105 4.47 1.93 13.77
CA ALA A 105 3.48 2.68 13.01
C ALA A 105 2.77 1.80 11.96
N TYR A 106 3.52 0.95 11.26
CA TYR A 106 2.97 0.01 10.30
C TYR A 106 2.05 -1.02 10.96
N LEU A 107 2.49 -1.64 12.05
CA LEU A 107 1.69 -2.61 12.80
C LEU A 107 0.45 -1.95 13.42
N ALA A 108 0.56 -0.72 13.91
CA ALA A 108 -0.57 0.04 14.42
C ALA A 108 -1.61 0.33 13.31
N GLY A 109 -1.15 0.62 12.08
CA GLY A 109 -2.03 0.76 10.93
C GLY A 109 -2.81 -0.53 10.65
N ILE A 110 -2.12 -1.67 10.55
CA ILE A 110 -2.77 -2.98 10.34
C ILE A 110 -3.73 -3.29 11.50
N ALA A 111 -3.33 -3.06 12.74
CA ALA A 111 -4.18 -3.32 13.90
C ALA A 111 -5.43 -2.43 13.90
N SER A 112 -5.31 -1.17 13.50
CA SER A 112 -6.44 -0.26 13.35
C SER A 112 -7.44 -0.78 12.31
N GLU A 113 -6.98 -1.24 11.16
CA GLU A 113 -7.84 -1.85 10.15
C GLU A 113 -8.49 -3.14 10.71
N ALA A 114 -7.72 -4.02 11.33
CA ALA A 114 -8.22 -5.28 11.87
C ALA A 114 -9.30 -5.07 12.94
N ILE A 115 -9.13 -4.10 13.84
CA ILE A 115 -10.14 -3.74 14.85
C ILE A 115 -11.42 -3.26 14.19
N MET A 116 -11.30 -2.48 13.11
CA MET A 116 -12.46 -1.98 12.39
C MET A 116 -13.26 -3.09 11.70
N TYR A 117 -12.61 -4.13 11.18
CA TYR A 117 -13.30 -5.30 10.63
C TYR A 117 -14.15 -6.04 11.69
N CYS A 118 -13.79 -5.94 12.96
CA CYS A 118 -14.55 -6.51 14.06
C CYS A 118 -15.70 -5.59 14.55
N SER A 119 -15.82 -4.36 14.03
CA SER A 119 -16.83 -3.42 14.46
C SER A 119 -18.12 -3.58 13.65
N PRO A 120 -19.29 -3.75 14.31
CA PRO A 120 -20.56 -3.84 13.61
C PRO A 120 -20.97 -2.53 12.89
N THR A 121 -20.34 -1.40 13.23
CA THR A 121 -20.60 -0.09 12.63
C THR A 121 -19.74 0.22 11.42
N MET A 122 -18.83 -0.69 11.03
CA MET A 122 -17.90 -0.48 9.92
C MET A 122 -18.63 -0.12 8.63
N TYR A 123 -19.71 -0.83 8.31
CA TYR A 123 -20.51 -0.59 7.10
C TYR A 123 -21.22 0.77 7.10
N ALA A 124 -21.54 1.30 8.26
CA ALA A 124 -22.18 2.61 8.39
C ALA A 124 -21.17 3.77 8.33
N SER A 125 -19.92 3.51 8.71
CA SER A 125 -18.87 4.55 8.82
C SER A 125 -18.11 4.78 7.52
N GLY A 126 -18.18 3.86 6.55
CA GLY A 126 -17.54 3.96 5.24
C GLY A 126 -16.04 4.25 5.32
N ALA A 127 -15.54 5.00 4.35
CA ALA A 127 -14.10 5.31 4.22
C ALA A 127 -13.48 6.07 5.41
N ARG A 128 -14.29 6.68 6.27
CA ARG A 128 -13.80 7.44 7.44
C ARG A 128 -13.00 6.60 8.42
N VAL A 129 -13.23 5.30 8.39
CA VAL A 129 -12.58 4.33 9.27
C VAL A 129 -11.08 4.19 8.99
N TYR A 130 -10.68 4.44 7.74
CA TYR A 130 -9.29 4.24 7.29
C TYR A 130 -8.38 5.45 7.50
N TYR A 131 -8.90 6.60 7.94
CA TYR A 131 -8.08 7.82 8.09
C TYR A 131 -6.88 7.64 9.01
N LEU A 132 -7.03 6.89 10.09
CA LEU A 132 -5.91 6.66 11.01
C LEU A 132 -4.81 5.84 10.34
N THR A 133 -5.17 4.78 9.65
CA THR A 133 -4.23 3.94 8.88
C THR A 133 -3.55 4.75 7.80
N ASP A 134 -4.30 5.55 7.05
CA ASP A 134 -3.78 6.41 6.00
C ASP A 134 -2.78 7.43 6.54
N LEU A 135 -3.07 8.04 7.68
CA LEU A 135 -2.15 8.96 8.36
C LEU A 135 -0.86 8.26 8.80
N LEU A 136 -0.97 7.05 9.34
CA LEU A 136 0.20 6.27 9.76
C LEU A 136 1.06 5.87 8.55
N TYR A 137 0.44 5.44 7.45
CA TYR A 137 1.16 5.09 6.23
C TYR A 137 1.78 6.33 5.57
N LEU A 138 1.08 7.46 5.57
CA LEU A 138 1.63 8.73 5.10
C LEU A 138 2.84 9.17 5.93
N PHE A 139 2.76 9.02 7.26
CA PHE A 139 3.90 9.27 8.15
C PHE A 139 5.11 8.39 7.79
N ILE A 140 4.90 7.09 7.55
CA ILE A 140 5.97 6.18 7.11
C ILE A 140 6.56 6.65 5.78
N ILE A 141 5.71 6.95 4.79
CA ILE A 141 6.12 7.39 3.45
C ILE A 141 6.98 8.66 3.54
N LEU A 142 6.51 9.67 4.28
CA LEU A 142 7.23 10.93 4.43
C LEU A 142 8.57 10.72 5.14
N THR A 143 8.59 9.93 6.22
CA THR A 143 9.83 9.65 6.96
C THR A 143 10.86 8.93 6.08
N LEU A 144 10.43 7.95 5.27
CA LEU A 144 11.29 7.28 4.32
C LEU A 144 11.76 8.22 3.20
N ALA A 145 10.88 9.10 2.70
CA ALA A 145 11.22 10.08 1.67
C ALA A 145 12.25 11.10 2.14
N PHE A 146 12.19 11.53 3.41
CA PHE A 146 13.24 12.37 4.01
C PHE A 146 14.61 11.69 4.03
N SER A 147 14.64 10.36 4.11
CA SER A 147 15.88 9.57 4.09
C SER A 147 16.52 9.45 2.70
N LEU A 148 15.86 9.92 1.63
CA LEU A 148 16.40 9.94 0.28
C LEU A 148 17.56 10.93 0.17
N LYS A 149 18.77 10.42 -0.12
CA LYS A 149 20.00 11.24 -0.24
C LYS A 149 19.99 12.16 -1.44
N LYS A 150 19.50 11.69 -2.60
CA LYS A 150 19.48 12.48 -3.83
C LYS A 150 18.30 13.47 -3.83
N LYS A 151 18.58 14.76 -3.70
CA LYS A 151 17.59 15.84 -3.69
C LYS A 151 16.61 15.77 -4.87
N ARG A 152 17.11 15.44 -6.09
CA ARG A 152 16.28 15.31 -7.29
C ARG A 152 15.20 14.24 -7.13
N TRP A 153 15.53 13.08 -6.57
CA TRP A 153 14.58 11.98 -6.38
C TRP A 153 13.58 12.30 -5.26
N ARG A 154 14.06 12.94 -4.20
CA ARG A 154 13.20 13.40 -3.10
C ARG A 154 12.18 14.43 -3.58
N ASN A 155 12.63 15.44 -4.32
CA ASN A 155 11.73 16.45 -4.87
C ASN A 155 10.75 15.84 -5.89
N GLY A 156 11.22 14.97 -6.80
CA GLY A 156 10.35 14.26 -7.74
C GLY A 156 9.29 13.43 -7.04
N PHE A 157 9.64 12.75 -5.95
CA PHE A 157 8.70 11.99 -5.15
C PHE A 157 7.63 12.88 -4.48
N TYR A 158 8.02 14.02 -3.90
CA TYR A 158 7.07 14.97 -3.32
C TYR A 158 6.13 15.58 -4.35
N VAL A 159 6.64 15.93 -5.54
CA VAL A 159 5.81 16.40 -6.64
C VAL A 159 4.83 15.31 -7.06
N GLY A 160 5.27 14.08 -7.18
CA GLY A 160 4.40 12.94 -7.49
C GLY A 160 3.29 12.72 -6.45
N LEU A 161 3.62 12.80 -5.16
CA LEU A 161 2.62 12.73 -4.07
C LEU A 161 1.61 13.87 -4.15
N LEU A 162 2.07 15.09 -4.42
CA LEU A 162 1.22 16.27 -4.52
C LEU A 162 0.28 16.15 -5.71
N VAL A 163 0.79 15.73 -6.88
CA VAL A 163 -0.03 15.49 -8.08
C VAL A 163 -1.08 14.41 -7.82
N ALA A 164 -0.69 13.29 -7.20
CA ALA A 164 -1.62 12.22 -6.87
C ALA A 164 -2.70 12.68 -5.87
N GLY A 165 -2.32 13.49 -4.87
CA GLY A 165 -3.26 14.07 -3.90
C GLY A 165 -4.25 15.02 -4.56
N VAL A 166 -3.77 15.93 -5.41
CA VAL A 166 -4.62 16.85 -6.17
C VAL A 166 -5.56 16.10 -7.10
N TRP A 167 -5.04 15.09 -7.82
CA TRP A 167 -5.84 14.25 -8.71
C TRP A 167 -6.96 13.55 -7.95
N ASN A 168 -6.66 12.95 -6.80
CA ASN A 168 -7.67 12.28 -5.97
C ASN A 168 -8.74 13.29 -5.49
N LEU A 169 -8.35 14.49 -5.08
CA LEU A 169 -9.24 15.55 -4.63
C LEU A 169 -10.16 16.02 -5.77
N VAL A 170 -9.61 16.24 -6.97
CA VAL A 170 -10.36 16.60 -8.18
C VAL A 170 -11.36 15.50 -8.53
N TRP A 171 -10.94 14.24 -8.47
CA TRP A 171 -11.81 13.10 -8.74
C TRP A 171 -12.99 13.03 -7.76
N GLN A 172 -12.73 13.21 -6.45
CA GLN A 172 -13.78 13.18 -5.43
C GLN A 172 -14.77 14.37 -5.51
N VAL A 173 -14.34 15.49 -6.08
CA VAL A 173 -15.20 16.69 -6.22
C VAL A 173 -16.02 16.64 -7.50
N LEU A 174 -15.50 16.02 -8.58
CA LEU A 174 -16.15 16.01 -9.89
C LEU A 174 -17.03 14.78 -10.14
N PHE A 175 -16.79 13.68 -9.43
CA PHE A 175 -17.47 12.38 -9.60
C PHE A 175 -17.94 11.80 -8.27
#